data_fcb35691910c0a78958123f03c417a6a
#
_entry.id   fcb35691910c0a78958123f03c417a6a
#
_cell.length_a   1.000
_cell.length_b   1.000
_cell.length_c   1.000
_cell.angle_alpha   90.00
_cell.angle_beta   90.00
_cell.angle_gamma   90.00
#
_symmetry.space_group_name_H-M   'P 1'
#
loop_
_entity.id
_entity.type
_entity.pdbx_description
1 polymer ?
#
loop_
_entity_poly.entity_id
_entity_poly.type
_entity_poly.pdbx_seq_one_letter_code
_entity_poly.pdbx_strand_id
1 'polypeptide(L)'
;TMPAFKGTTDKPETTRYRYEFAGWDKELVPVAEAATYTARFNEIGKNGLCIEGEDTYWIKDGQNVPFPGLVKVQDANGHNLYYYFGADDKAVKNVLPEGDSDFWIPAEKTNGLLPEWGYYFDENGVIPHDEQFQNGIVEEGGVKYYYIDGIRAHMGMFRLDGNYYYAKADGALIVNQTCHCRRMGDSGLPEGTYSFDADGKLKNGIVAENDSLYYYKDGVRYYAGLIEIDGSYYYVRTSGEVVHGRNYWITKTNGLMGERSYQFAEDGKMINPEIKDTSKDGIVQEDGSLYYYRDGVRYYAGLIEIDGSYYYVRTSGEVVHGCNYWITKTNGLMPEKSYTFDDNGRMTVD
;
A
#
# COMPACT_ATOMS: atom_id res chain seq x y z
N THR A 1 -74.50 18.35 -12.38
CA THR A 1 -73.12 18.89 -12.34
C THR A 1 -72.19 17.90 -11.65
N MET A 2 -70.94 17.81 -12.07
CA MET A 2 -69.89 17.02 -11.39
C MET A 2 -69.69 17.62 -9.99
N PRO A 3 -69.47 16.77 -8.97
CA PRO A 3 -69.21 17.23 -7.62
C PRO A 3 -67.89 18.08 -7.58
N ALA A 4 -67.93 19.20 -6.88
CA ALA A 4 -66.71 19.99 -6.66
C ALA A 4 -66.06 19.53 -5.33
N PHE A 5 -64.88 18.94 -5.44
CA PHE A 5 -64.09 18.60 -4.29
C PHE A 5 -63.55 19.84 -3.59
N LYS A 6 -63.79 19.97 -2.29
CA LYS A 6 -63.38 21.13 -1.47
C LYS A 6 -62.35 20.77 -0.39
N GLY A 7 -61.88 19.52 -0.35
CA GLY A 7 -60.91 19.04 0.61
C GLY A 7 -59.50 19.01 0.06
N THR A 8 -58.62 18.26 0.73
CA THR A 8 -57.28 17.90 0.24
C THR A 8 -57.27 16.44 -0.10
N THR A 9 -56.48 16.09 -1.11
CA THR A 9 -56.12 14.70 -1.47
C THR A 9 -54.80 14.28 -0.83
N ASP A 10 -54.28 15.09 0.09
CA ASP A 10 -53.06 14.77 0.81
C ASP A 10 -53.34 13.81 1.94
N LYS A 11 -52.62 12.69 1.97
CA LYS A 11 -52.56 11.77 3.08
C LYS A 11 -51.28 11.99 3.85
N PRO A 12 -51.35 12.20 5.19
CA PRO A 12 -50.14 12.37 5.99
C PRO A 12 -49.18 11.21 5.81
N GLU A 13 -47.90 11.53 5.66
CA GLU A 13 -46.82 10.55 5.63
C GLU A 13 -46.65 9.88 6.99
N THR A 14 -46.17 8.64 6.96
CA THR A 14 -45.62 7.95 8.14
C THR A 14 -44.11 8.03 8.19
N THR A 15 -43.49 7.50 9.23
CA THR A 15 -42.03 7.35 9.31
C THR A 15 -41.47 6.55 8.14
N ARG A 16 -42.23 5.54 7.64
CA ARG A 16 -41.81 4.56 6.63
C ARG A 16 -42.33 4.81 5.23
N TYR A 17 -43.49 5.50 5.10
CA TYR A 17 -44.22 5.60 3.83
C TYR A 17 -44.66 7.04 3.56
N ARG A 18 -44.60 7.41 2.29
CA ARG A 18 -45.32 8.55 1.74
C ARG A 18 -46.45 8.06 0.86
N TYR A 19 -47.46 8.90 0.62
CA TYR A 19 -48.66 8.53 -0.08
C TYR A 19 -48.89 9.46 -1.27
N GLU A 20 -49.19 8.87 -2.44
CA GLU A 20 -49.57 9.65 -3.62
C GLU A 20 -51.03 9.31 -3.97
N PHE A 21 -51.84 10.36 -4.21
CA PHE A 21 -53.22 10.19 -4.58
C PHE A 21 -53.31 9.43 -5.91
N ALA A 22 -54.03 8.30 -5.91
CA ALA A 22 -54.21 7.38 -7.05
C ALA A 22 -55.61 7.44 -7.67
N GLY A 23 -56.42 8.41 -7.23
CA GLY A 23 -57.78 8.55 -7.72
C GLY A 23 -58.84 8.17 -6.68
N TRP A 24 -60.06 8.09 -7.11
CA TRP A 24 -61.22 7.70 -6.30
C TRP A 24 -61.53 6.23 -6.48
N ASP A 25 -62.24 5.68 -5.51
CA ASP A 25 -62.66 4.26 -5.48
C ASP A 25 -63.65 3.91 -6.61
N LYS A 26 -64.31 4.91 -7.19
CA LYS A 26 -65.23 4.81 -8.31
C LYS A 26 -65.16 6.04 -9.23
N GLU A 27 -65.70 5.89 -10.45
CA GLU A 27 -65.78 6.99 -11.41
C GLU A 27 -66.63 8.15 -10.87
N LEU A 28 -66.14 9.37 -11.08
CA LEU A 28 -66.90 10.57 -10.73
C LEU A 28 -68.03 10.77 -11.74
N VAL A 29 -69.25 10.76 -11.26
CA VAL A 29 -70.45 10.95 -12.09
C VAL A 29 -71.21 12.22 -11.67
N PRO A 30 -72.03 12.81 -12.53
CA PRO A 30 -72.90 13.92 -12.18
C PRO A 30 -73.79 13.57 -10.96
N VAL A 31 -73.96 14.50 -10.01
CA VAL A 31 -74.71 14.31 -8.79
C VAL A 31 -76.21 14.10 -9.13
N ALA A 32 -76.70 12.91 -8.88
CA ALA A 32 -78.11 12.51 -8.93
C ALA A 32 -78.67 12.23 -7.54
N GLU A 33 -77.87 11.72 -6.63
CA GLU A 33 -78.16 11.37 -5.26
C GLU A 33 -76.88 11.48 -4.39
N ALA A 34 -77.02 11.38 -3.07
CA ALA A 34 -75.86 11.39 -2.18
C ALA A 34 -74.96 10.20 -2.43
N ALA A 35 -73.72 10.44 -2.71
CA ALA A 35 -72.72 9.41 -2.97
C ALA A 35 -71.44 9.72 -2.18
N THR A 36 -70.83 8.67 -1.63
CA THR A 36 -69.52 8.74 -0.96
C THR A 36 -68.44 8.26 -1.94
N TYR A 37 -67.39 9.03 -2.09
CA TYR A 37 -66.17 8.70 -2.82
C TYR A 37 -65.02 8.58 -1.83
N THR A 38 -64.28 7.48 -1.93
CA THR A 38 -63.12 7.24 -1.07
C THR A 38 -61.84 7.45 -1.88
N ALA A 39 -60.93 8.28 -1.36
CA ALA A 39 -59.63 8.48 -2.00
C ALA A 39 -58.80 7.20 -1.89
N ARG A 40 -58.17 6.80 -3.02
CA ARG A 40 -57.18 5.75 -3.07
C ARG A 40 -55.79 6.38 -3.15
N PHE A 41 -54.79 5.73 -2.50
CA PHE A 41 -53.45 6.18 -2.45
C PHE A 41 -52.49 5.07 -2.82
N ASN A 42 -51.50 5.37 -3.61
CA ASN A 42 -50.31 4.54 -3.77
C ASN A 42 -49.39 4.77 -2.55
N GLU A 43 -49.01 3.69 -1.92
CA GLU A 43 -48.04 3.69 -0.84
C GLU A 43 -46.64 3.53 -1.41
N ILE A 44 -45.72 4.47 -1.07
CA ILE A 44 -44.35 4.53 -1.55
C ILE A 44 -43.46 4.43 -0.33
N GLY A 45 -42.63 3.39 -0.27
CA GLY A 45 -41.67 3.18 0.81
C GLY A 45 -40.57 4.22 0.80
N LYS A 46 -40.19 4.71 1.96
CA LYS A 46 -39.04 5.58 2.16
C LYS A 46 -37.77 4.76 2.25
N ASN A 47 -36.64 5.39 1.99
CA ASN A 47 -35.30 4.81 2.09
C ASN A 47 -34.43 5.68 3.01
N GLY A 48 -33.51 5.02 3.77
CA GLY A 48 -32.57 5.70 4.64
C GLY A 48 -32.84 5.50 6.11
N LEU A 49 -32.50 6.50 6.94
CA LEU A 49 -32.73 6.46 8.39
C LEU A 49 -34.23 6.59 8.69
N CYS A 50 -34.75 5.70 9.53
CA CYS A 50 -36.11 5.74 10.06
C CYS A 50 -36.07 5.71 11.57
N ILE A 51 -36.56 6.78 12.20
CA ILE A 51 -36.61 6.94 13.66
C ILE A 51 -38.03 6.61 14.12
N GLU A 52 -38.16 5.61 14.99
CA GLU A 52 -39.41 5.16 15.58
C GLU A 52 -39.28 5.06 17.11
N GLY A 53 -39.78 6.06 17.82
CA GLY A 53 -39.56 6.20 19.25
C GLY A 53 -38.08 6.46 19.57
N GLU A 54 -37.48 5.59 20.38
CA GLU A 54 -36.06 5.65 20.74
C GLU A 54 -35.18 4.87 19.74
N ASP A 55 -35.76 4.06 18.87
CA ASP A 55 -35.05 3.20 17.94
C ASP A 55 -34.80 3.91 16.60
N THR A 56 -33.67 3.58 15.99
CA THR A 56 -33.31 4.02 14.63
C THR A 56 -33.04 2.78 13.77
N TYR A 57 -33.63 2.75 12.58
CA TYR A 57 -33.49 1.66 11.61
C TYR A 57 -32.94 2.19 10.29
N TRP A 58 -32.25 1.30 9.54
CA TRP A 58 -31.94 1.54 8.14
C TRP A 58 -32.98 0.87 7.29
N ILE A 59 -33.77 1.64 6.52
CA ILE A 59 -34.87 1.11 5.72
C ILE A 59 -34.64 1.25 4.23
N LYS A 60 -35.20 0.29 3.49
CA LYS A 60 -35.33 0.33 2.04
C LYS A 60 -36.77 -0.03 1.67
N ASP A 61 -37.38 0.79 0.82
CA ASP A 61 -38.78 0.63 0.40
C ASP A 61 -39.75 0.43 1.59
N GLY A 62 -39.50 1.20 2.70
CA GLY A 62 -40.27 1.17 3.93
C GLY A 62 -40.01 -0.03 4.85
N GLN A 63 -39.17 -0.96 4.47
CA GLN A 63 -38.85 -2.18 5.24
C GLN A 63 -37.45 -2.08 5.86
N ASN A 64 -37.23 -2.69 7.02
CA ASN A 64 -35.92 -2.80 7.60
C ASN A 64 -34.97 -3.55 6.64
N VAL A 65 -33.74 -3.06 6.49
CA VAL A 65 -32.65 -3.82 5.90
C VAL A 65 -32.05 -4.69 6.99
N PRO A 66 -32.07 -6.03 6.86
CA PRO A 66 -31.56 -6.91 7.91
C PRO A 66 -30.07 -6.75 8.12
N PHE A 67 -29.65 -6.45 9.35
CA PHE A 67 -28.25 -6.34 9.81
C PHE A 67 -27.31 -5.67 8.79
N PRO A 68 -27.53 -4.41 8.42
CA PRO A 68 -26.76 -3.74 7.36
C PRO A 68 -25.31 -3.48 7.76
N GLY A 69 -24.95 -3.53 9.05
CA GLY A 69 -23.63 -3.18 9.53
C GLY A 69 -23.41 -1.65 9.54
N LEU A 70 -22.21 -1.19 9.16
CA LEU A 70 -21.88 0.22 9.10
C LEU A 70 -22.53 0.89 7.90
N VAL A 71 -23.17 2.01 8.13
CA VAL A 71 -23.88 2.81 7.11
C VAL A 71 -23.42 4.25 7.20
N LYS A 72 -23.24 4.89 6.04
CA LYS A 72 -22.89 6.30 5.91
C LYS A 72 -24.07 7.10 5.41
N VAL A 73 -24.39 8.20 6.08
CA VAL A 73 -25.47 9.13 5.75
C VAL A 73 -24.90 10.55 5.68
N GLN A 74 -25.36 11.36 4.74
CA GLN A 74 -25.01 12.77 4.74
C GLN A 74 -26.01 13.60 5.55
N ASP A 75 -25.51 14.52 6.36
CA ASP A 75 -26.32 15.53 7.04
C ASP A 75 -26.76 16.64 6.06
N ALA A 76 -27.51 17.62 6.57
CA ALA A 76 -28.00 18.74 5.76
C ALA A 76 -26.85 19.65 5.23
N ASN A 77 -25.67 19.59 5.82
CA ASN A 77 -24.48 20.36 5.41
C ASN A 77 -23.58 19.56 4.43
N GLY A 78 -23.93 18.29 4.16
CA GLY A 78 -23.16 17.40 3.29
C GLY A 78 -22.05 16.64 4.02
N HIS A 79 -21.97 16.69 5.35
CA HIS A 79 -21.01 15.93 6.14
C HIS A 79 -21.42 14.47 6.24
N ASN A 80 -20.46 13.58 6.24
CA ASN A 80 -20.69 12.16 6.37
C ASN A 80 -20.81 11.77 7.86
N LEU A 81 -21.93 11.18 8.23
CA LEU A 81 -22.21 10.61 9.54
C LEU A 81 -22.26 9.08 9.41
N TYR A 82 -21.77 8.39 10.41
CA TYR A 82 -21.65 6.94 10.42
C TYR A 82 -22.48 6.32 11.53
N TYR A 83 -23.29 5.33 11.17
CA TYR A 83 -24.17 4.56 12.05
C TYR A 83 -23.84 3.08 11.91
N TYR A 84 -23.97 2.32 12.99
CA TYR A 84 -23.86 0.87 12.92
C TYR A 84 -25.17 0.21 13.36
N PHE A 85 -25.68 -0.69 12.55
CA PHE A 85 -26.92 -1.43 12.83
C PHE A 85 -26.57 -2.87 13.17
N GLY A 86 -27.05 -3.31 14.35
CA GLY A 86 -26.79 -4.63 14.88
C GLY A 86 -27.66 -5.74 14.28
N ALA A 87 -27.58 -6.92 14.88
CA ALA A 87 -28.34 -8.10 14.47
C ALA A 87 -29.86 -7.97 14.71
N ASP A 88 -30.29 -7.01 15.52
CA ASP A 88 -31.68 -6.64 15.77
C ASP A 88 -32.20 -5.55 14.81
N ASP A 89 -31.42 -5.21 13.78
CA ASP A 89 -31.68 -4.17 12.78
C ASP A 89 -31.70 -2.74 13.34
N LYS A 90 -31.34 -2.55 14.62
CA LYS A 90 -31.34 -1.24 15.27
C LYS A 90 -29.95 -0.60 15.27
N ALA A 91 -29.92 0.71 15.22
CA ALA A 91 -28.68 1.47 15.43
C ALA A 91 -28.17 1.26 16.86
N VAL A 92 -26.88 0.97 16.97
CA VAL A 92 -26.15 0.97 18.25
C VAL A 92 -26.06 2.42 18.74
N LYS A 93 -26.37 2.66 20.01
CA LYS A 93 -26.41 3.99 20.63
C LYS A 93 -25.85 3.95 22.04
N ASN A 94 -25.45 5.11 22.55
CA ASN A 94 -25.03 5.30 23.94
C ASN A 94 -23.86 4.37 24.35
N VAL A 95 -22.89 4.16 23.47
CA VAL A 95 -21.62 3.54 23.80
C VAL A 95 -20.61 4.64 23.99
N LEU A 96 -20.37 5.07 25.22
CA LEU A 96 -19.60 6.28 25.55
C LEU A 96 -18.21 5.95 26.08
N PRO A 97 -17.17 6.80 25.78
CA PRO A 97 -15.80 6.57 26.26
C PRO A 97 -15.66 6.60 27.79
N GLU A 98 -16.58 7.26 28.50
CA GLU A 98 -16.54 7.50 29.94
C GLU A 98 -17.25 6.41 30.75
N GLY A 99 -17.03 5.16 30.44
CA GLY A 99 -17.55 4.04 31.25
C GLY A 99 -17.89 2.79 30.50
N ASP A 100 -17.94 2.85 29.18
CA ASP A 100 -18.23 1.71 28.33
C ASP A 100 -16.94 1.17 27.68
N SER A 101 -16.93 -0.12 27.36
CA SER A 101 -16.00 -0.66 26.39
C SER A 101 -16.43 -0.21 24.99
N ASP A 102 -15.47 0.07 24.14
CA ASP A 102 -15.70 0.32 22.73
C ASP A 102 -16.50 -0.84 22.08
N PHE A 103 -17.37 -0.48 21.15
CA PHE A 103 -18.14 -1.45 20.38
C PHE A 103 -17.34 -1.92 19.17
N TRP A 104 -16.96 -3.20 19.14
CA TRP A 104 -16.17 -3.77 18.05
C TRP A 104 -16.98 -3.97 16.79
N ILE A 105 -16.56 -3.35 15.68
CA ILE A 105 -17.09 -3.57 14.32
C ILE A 105 -16.10 -4.45 13.55
N PRO A 106 -16.47 -5.70 13.19
CA PRO A 106 -15.59 -6.57 12.43
C PRO A 106 -15.52 -6.17 10.94
N ALA A 107 -14.45 -6.54 10.26
CA ALA A 107 -14.15 -6.13 8.88
C ALA A 107 -15.33 -6.34 7.91
N GLU A 108 -15.99 -7.50 8.00
CA GLU A 108 -17.12 -7.85 7.12
C GLU A 108 -18.39 -7.00 7.36
N LYS A 109 -18.44 -6.22 8.44
CA LYS A 109 -19.54 -5.33 8.79
C LYS A 109 -19.23 -3.84 8.67
N THR A 110 -17.99 -3.49 8.30
CA THR A 110 -17.61 -2.10 8.03
C THR A 110 -18.10 -1.60 6.68
N ASN A 111 -18.52 -2.51 5.79
CA ASN A 111 -18.88 -2.19 4.40
C ASN A 111 -17.80 -1.39 3.65
N GLY A 112 -16.53 -1.48 4.08
CA GLY A 112 -15.41 -0.72 3.52
C GLY A 112 -15.45 0.78 3.80
N LEU A 113 -16.32 1.23 4.72
CA LEU A 113 -16.53 2.66 5.03
C LEU A 113 -15.52 3.18 6.06
N LEU A 114 -15.25 2.41 7.09
CA LEU A 114 -14.24 2.67 8.12
C LEU A 114 -13.45 1.38 8.38
N PRO A 115 -12.28 1.44 9.00
CA PRO A 115 -11.54 0.24 9.42
C PRO A 115 -12.31 -0.64 10.40
N GLU A 116 -11.99 -1.93 10.48
CA GLU A 116 -12.42 -2.77 11.60
C GLU A 116 -11.80 -2.24 12.90
N TRP A 117 -12.61 -1.82 13.86
CA TRP A 117 -12.16 -1.31 15.13
C TRP A 117 -13.28 -1.22 16.16
N GLY A 118 -12.91 -0.88 17.39
CA GLY A 118 -13.85 -0.49 18.44
C GLY A 118 -14.25 0.98 18.30
N TYR A 119 -15.53 1.23 18.16
CA TYR A 119 -16.08 2.58 18.01
C TYR A 119 -17.01 2.91 19.18
N TYR A 120 -17.14 4.19 19.45
CA TYR A 120 -18.14 4.75 20.35
C TYR A 120 -19.33 5.28 19.54
N PHE A 121 -20.48 5.41 20.18
CA PHE A 121 -21.72 5.90 19.56
C PHE A 121 -22.42 6.85 20.52
N ASP A 122 -22.82 8.00 20.03
CA ASP A 122 -23.58 8.98 20.79
C ASP A 122 -25.04 8.52 21.05
N GLU A 123 -25.84 9.39 21.68
CA GLU A 123 -27.26 9.15 21.96
C GLU A 123 -28.11 8.99 20.69
N ASN A 124 -27.67 9.53 19.57
CA ASN A 124 -28.35 9.44 18.28
C ASN A 124 -27.87 8.22 17.46
N GLY A 125 -26.80 7.54 17.91
CA GLY A 125 -26.19 6.40 17.24
C GLY A 125 -25.14 6.81 16.19
N VAL A 126 -24.63 8.05 16.24
CA VAL A 126 -23.55 8.52 15.36
C VAL A 126 -22.21 8.21 15.99
N ILE A 127 -21.26 7.74 15.18
CA ILE A 127 -19.86 7.66 15.61
C ILE A 127 -19.36 9.11 15.80
N PRO A 128 -18.81 9.47 17.00
CA PRO A 128 -18.31 10.81 17.26
C PRO A 128 -17.21 11.23 16.29
N HIS A 129 -17.30 12.44 15.80
CA HIS A 129 -16.36 13.08 14.87
C HIS A 129 -15.89 14.44 15.42
N ASP A 130 -14.78 14.97 14.89
CA ASP A 130 -14.38 16.34 15.19
C ASP A 130 -15.30 17.36 14.49
N GLU A 131 -15.32 18.60 15.00
CA GLU A 131 -16.20 19.66 14.48
C GLU A 131 -15.86 20.12 13.04
N GLN A 132 -14.63 19.86 12.58
CA GLN A 132 -14.14 20.26 11.25
C GLN A 132 -14.27 19.17 10.21
N PHE A 133 -14.68 17.96 10.57
CA PHE A 133 -14.72 16.79 9.69
C PHE A 133 -13.42 16.57 8.94
N GLN A 134 -12.29 16.62 9.68
CA GLN A 134 -10.95 16.49 9.14
C GLN A 134 -10.76 15.19 8.39
N ASN A 135 -9.92 15.23 7.35
CA ASN A 135 -9.54 14.05 6.56
C ASN A 135 -8.03 14.01 6.34
N GLY A 136 -7.49 12.79 6.27
CA GLY A 136 -6.06 12.59 6.05
C GLY A 136 -5.24 12.67 7.34
N ILE A 137 -3.95 12.97 7.19
CA ILE A 137 -3.02 13.05 8.34
C ILE A 137 -3.05 14.45 8.91
N VAL A 138 -3.39 14.54 10.18
CA VAL A 138 -3.50 15.82 10.95
C VAL A 138 -2.53 15.75 12.13
N GLU A 139 -1.83 16.85 12.40
CA GLU A 139 -0.94 16.99 13.55
C GLU A 139 -1.62 17.75 14.68
N GLU A 140 -1.71 17.11 15.85
CA GLU A 140 -2.31 17.67 17.06
C GLU A 140 -1.31 17.55 18.23
N GLY A 141 -0.90 18.70 18.77
CA GLY A 141 0.04 18.71 19.88
C GLY A 141 1.39 18.03 19.59
N GLY A 142 1.85 18.03 18.35
CA GLY A 142 3.10 17.36 17.92
C GLY A 142 2.94 15.86 17.66
N VAL A 143 1.72 15.33 17.68
CA VAL A 143 1.41 13.93 17.32
C VAL A 143 0.59 13.90 16.05
N LYS A 144 0.95 13.03 15.12
CA LYS A 144 0.21 12.84 13.87
C LYS A 144 -0.84 11.75 14.03
N TYR A 145 -2.05 12.02 13.54
CA TYR A 145 -3.19 11.11 13.55
C TYR A 145 -3.76 11.02 12.12
N TYR A 146 -4.41 9.90 11.81
CA TYR A 146 -5.15 9.76 10.57
C TYR A 146 -6.66 9.88 10.82
N TYR A 147 -7.33 10.73 10.05
CA TYR A 147 -8.75 11.00 10.15
C TYR A 147 -9.50 10.60 8.87
N ILE A 148 -10.71 10.10 9.06
CA ILE A 148 -11.70 9.85 8.01
C ILE A 148 -12.99 10.55 8.46
N ASP A 149 -13.40 11.59 7.73
CA ASP A 149 -14.61 12.37 8.02
C ASP A 149 -14.72 12.79 9.51
N GLY A 150 -13.63 13.29 10.06
CA GLY A 150 -13.55 13.72 11.46
C GLY A 150 -13.41 12.59 12.49
N ILE A 151 -13.42 11.34 12.05
CA ILE A 151 -13.25 10.17 12.92
C ILE A 151 -11.78 9.76 12.92
N ARG A 152 -11.15 9.74 14.11
CA ARG A 152 -9.76 9.27 14.26
C ARG A 152 -9.69 7.77 13.93
N ALA A 153 -8.97 7.44 12.87
CA ALA A 153 -8.86 6.06 12.39
C ALA A 153 -7.76 5.28 13.13
N HIS A 154 -8.12 4.14 13.70
CA HIS A 154 -7.22 3.24 14.44
C HIS A 154 -6.99 1.98 13.58
N MET A 155 -6.11 2.06 12.56
CA MET A 155 -6.07 1.05 11.48
C MET A 155 -4.95 0.03 11.54
N GLY A 156 -3.92 0.22 12.36
CA GLY A 156 -2.68 -0.54 12.15
C GLY A 156 -1.96 -0.08 10.87
N MET A 157 -1.54 -1.00 10.02
CA MET A 157 -0.93 -0.65 8.72
C MET A 157 -2.00 -0.26 7.70
N PHE A 158 -1.81 0.87 7.03
CA PHE A 158 -2.71 1.35 5.98
C PHE A 158 -1.94 2.05 4.87
N ARG A 159 -2.58 2.24 3.73
CA ARG A 159 -2.00 2.93 2.57
C ARG A 159 -2.77 4.23 2.29
N LEU A 160 -2.02 5.33 2.16
CA LEU A 160 -2.55 6.64 1.79
C LEU A 160 -1.62 7.27 0.73
N ASP A 161 -2.18 7.71 -0.39
CA ASP A 161 -1.44 8.35 -1.49
C ASP A 161 -0.16 7.59 -1.92
N GLY A 162 -0.29 6.26 -1.99
CA GLY A 162 0.80 5.37 -2.41
C GLY A 162 1.83 5.03 -1.33
N ASN A 163 1.77 5.67 -0.16
CA ASN A 163 2.67 5.42 0.97
C ASN A 163 1.99 4.55 2.04
N TYR A 164 2.80 3.80 2.80
CA TYR A 164 2.31 3.04 3.94
C TYR A 164 2.59 3.77 5.26
N TYR A 165 1.64 3.68 6.17
CA TYR A 165 1.65 4.26 7.51
C TYR A 165 1.19 3.21 8.52
N TYR A 166 1.53 3.41 9.79
CA TYR A 166 1.04 2.55 10.88
C TYR A 166 0.46 3.40 12.00
N ALA A 167 -0.83 3.22 12.28
CA ALA A 167 -1.51 3.83 13.43
C ALA A 167 -1.52 2.86 14.62
N LYS A 168 -1.16 3.38 15.80
CA LYS A 168 -1.25 2.68 17.08
C LYS A 168 -2.72 2.56 17.53
N ALA A 169 -2.93 1.86 18.66
CA ALA A 169 -4.24 1.69 19.27
C ALA A 169 -4.90 3.02 19.71
N ASP A 170 -4.12 4.05 20.01
CA ASP A 170 -4.60 5.40 20.32
C ASP A 170 -4.80 6.27 19.06
N GLY A 171 -4.63 5.68 17.87
CA GLY A 171 -4.72 6.36 16.58
C GLY A 171 -3.48 7.15 16.20
N ALA A 172 -2.48 7.28 17.08
CA ALA A 172 -1.25 8.00 16.79
C ALA A 172 -0.41 7.26 15.75
N LEU A 173 0.09 7.97 14.74
CA LEU A 173 0.99 7.39 13.76
C LEU A 173 2.37 7.11 14.36
N ILE A 174 3.00 6.02 13.94
CA ILE A 174 4.41 5.78 14.17
C ILE A 174 5.19 6.73 13.27
N VAL A 175 6.02 7.58 13.86
CA VAL A 175 6.87 8.55 13.15
C VAL A 175 8.31 8.41 13.63
N ASN A 176 9.27 8.55 12.72
CA ASN A 176 10.72 8.54 12.99
C ASN A 176 11.16 7.37 13.90
N GLN A 177 10.56 6.20 13.73
CA GLN A 177 10.76 5.03 14.60
C GLN A 177 10.72 3.72 13.81
N THR A 178 11.41 2.71 14.35
CA THR A 178 11.28 1.31 13.94
C THR A 178 10.42 0.58 14.97
N CYS A 179 9.40 -0.13 14.53
CA CYS A 179 8.51 -0.90 15.42
C CYS A 179 8.06 -2.22 14.80
N HIS A 180 7.65 -3.15 15.66
CA HIS A 180 7.02 -4.39 15.24
C HIS A 180 5.53 -4.17 14.99
N CYS A 181 5.11 -4.32 13.73
CA CYS A 181 3.74 -4.12 13.28
C CYS A 181 3.02 -5.47 13.18
N ARG A 182 1.95 -5.64 13.94
CA ARG A 182 1.15 -6.87 13.99
C ARG A 182 -0.14 -6.77 13.19
N ARG A 183 -0.78 -5.62 13.24
CA ARG A 183 -2.05 -5.39 12.53
C ARG A 183 -1.75 -4.79 11.16
N MET A 184 -1.84 -5.62 10.14
CA MET A 184 -1.40 -5.26 8.79
C MET A 184 -2.54 -4.78 7.88
N GLY A 185 -3.81 -4.93 8.30
CA GLY A 185 -4.97 -4.56 7.47
C GLY A 185 -4.88 -5.13 6.06
N ASP A 186 -5.35 -4.37 5.09
CA ASP A 186 -5.29 -4.74 3.65
C ASP A 186 -3.99 -4.28 2.97
N SER A 187 -2.92 -4.05 3.74
CA SER A 187 -1.65 -3.54 3.20
C SER A 187 -0.95 -4.50 2.23
N GLY A 188 -1.23 -5.81 2.33
CA GLY A 188 -0.52 -6.85 1.60
C GLY A 188 0.89 -7.14 2.13
N LEU A 189 1.32 -6.44 3.20
CA LEU A 189 2.60 -6.66 3.87
C LEU A 189 2.45 -7.69 4.99
N PRO A 190 3.45 -8.57 5.25
CA PRO A 190 3.39 -9.52 6.36
C PRO A 190 3.57 -8.80 7.71
N GLU A 191 3.16 -9.44 8.81
CA GLU A 191 3.55 -9.03 10.16
C GLU A 191 5.09 -8.98 10.25
N GLY A 192 5.65 -7.91 10.83
CA GLY A 192 7.09 -7.72 10.85
C GLY A 192 7.54 -6.42 11.49
N THR A 193 8.87 -6.22 11.47
CA THR A 193 9.48 -4.99 11.98
C THR A 193 9.76 -4.03 10.83
N TYR A 194 9.20 -2.83 10.92
CA TYR A 194 9.23 -1.81 9.90
C TYR A 194 9.73 -0.48 10.44
N SER A 195 10.38 0.30 9.58
CA SER A 195 10.91 1.62 9.90
C SER A 195 10.11 2.71 9.20
N PHE A 196 9.77 3.75 9.94
CA PHE A 196 9.00 4.90 9.47
C PHE A 196 9.85 6.17 9.54
N ASP A 197 9.65 7.08 8.60
CA ASP A 197 10.32 8.38 8.55
C ASP A 197 9.64 9.43 9.47
N ALA A 198 10.11 10.68 9.42
CA ALA A 198 9.57 11.77 10.20
C ALA A 198 8.13 12.17 9.80
N ASP A 199 7.70 11.81 8.60
CA ASP A 199 6.33 12.00 8.14
C ASP A 199 5.40 10.83 8.49
N GLY A 200 5.97 9.75 9.06
CA GLY A 200 5.24 8.52 9.36
C GLY A 200 5.13 7.57 8.16
N LYS A 201 5.80 7.88 7.06
CA LYS A 201 5.84 7.02 5.88
C LYS A 201 6.80 5.87 6.09
N LEU A 202 6.44 4.71 5.57
CA LEU A 202 7.35 3.56 5.51
C LEU A 202 8.60 3.93 4.71
N LYS A 203 9.80 3.73 5.28
CA LYS A 203 11.06 4.08 4.61
C LYS A 203 11.27 3.25 3.36
N ASN A 204 11.62 3.88 2.27
CA ASN A 204 11.96 3.27 0.99
C ASN A 204 13.12 4.01 0.31
N GLY A 205 13.90 3.26 -0.48
CA GLY A 205 15.07 3.83 -1.17
C GLY A 205 16.25 4.07 -0.23
N ILE A 206 17.11 5.04 -0.57
CA ILE A 206 18.29 5.38 0.21
C ILE A 206 17.93 6.47 1.22
N VAL A 207 18.16 6.17 2.50
CA VAL A 207 17.81 7.04 3.63
C VAL A 207 19.06 7.30 4.46
N ALA A 208 19.35 8.58 4.76
CA ALA A 208 20.43 8.98 5.64
C ALA A 208 20.04 8.80 7.12
N GLU A 209 20.90 8.17 7.90
CA GLU A 209 20.72 7.94 9.33
C GLU A 209 22.08 8.02 10.05
N ASN A 210 22.23 8.94 11.00
CA ASN A 210 23.43 9.05 11.83
C ASN A 210 24.76 8.98 11.03
N ASP A 211 24.92 9.85 10.04
CA ASP A 211 26.09 9.95 9.14
C ASP A 211 26.33 8.71 8.25
N SER A 212 25.39 7.80 8.17
CA SER A 212 25.41 6.64 7.28
C SER A 212 24.20 6.64 6.35
N LEU A 213 24.33 5.96 5.22
CA LEU A 213 23.26 5.75 4.26
C LEU A 213 22.78 4.31 4.33
N TYR A 214 21.46 4.08 4.31
CA TYR A 214 20.86 2.75 4.31
C TYR A 214 19.85 2.61 3.18
N TYR A 215 19.83 1.43 2.58
CA TYR A 215 18.83 1.09 1.58
C TYR A 215 17.65 0.36 2.23
N TYR A 216 16.47 0.91 2.03
CA TYR A 216 15.20 0.35 2.52
C TYR A 216 14.33 -0.12 1.36
N LYS A 217 13.71 -1.28 1.55
CA LYS A 217 12.63 -1.78 0.70
C LYS A 217 11.46 -2.13 1.60
N ASP A 218 10.33 -1.50 1.36
CA ASP A 218 9.10 -1.66 2.15
C ASP A 218 9.34 -1.56 3.66
N GLY A 219 10.07 -0.53 4.10
CA GLY A 219 10.37 -0.22 5.49
C GLY A 219 11.41 -1.12 6.16
N VAL A 220 12.02 -2.05 5.44
CA VAL A 220 13.04 -2.96 5.95
C VAL A 220 14.39 -2.66 5.30
N ARG A 221 15.46 -2.63 6.11
CA ARG A 221 16.82 -2.54 5.56
C ARG A 221 17.09 -3.76 4.70
N TYR A 222 17.52 -3.52 3.47
CA TYR A 222 17.60 -4.57 2.46
C TYR A 222 19.01 -4.67 1.87
N TYR A 223 19.58 -5.89 1.85
CA TYR A 223 20.81 -6.17 1.14
C TYR A 223 20.55 -6.34 -0.36
N ALA A 224 21.13 -5.48 -1.18
CA ALA A 224 20.90 -5.50 -2.62
C ALA A 224 22.15 -5.79 -3.46
N GLY A 225 23.39 -5.52 -2.97
CA GLY A 225 24.58 -5.47 -3.80
C GLY A 225 24.59 -4.20 -4.66
N LEU A 226 25.02 -4.28 -5.91
CA LEU A 226 24.98 -3.15 -6.85
C LEU A 226 23.56 -2.97 -7.38
N ILE A 227 23.04 -1.76 -7.27
CA ILE A 227 21.71 -1.37 -7.75
C ILE A 227 21.78 -0.09 -8.57
N GLU A 228 20.78 0.11 -9.42
CA GLU A 228 20.58 1.34 -10.17
C GLU A 228 19.27 2.00 -9.68
N ILE A 229 19.34 3.28 -9.35
CA ILE A 229 18.19 4.11 -9.00
C ILE A 229 18.33 5.42 -9.78
N ASP A 230 17.33 5.77 -10.58
CA ASP A 230 17.26 6.99 -11.38
C ASP A 230 18.55 7.27 -12.17
N GLY A 231 19.11 6.23 -12.83
CA GLY A 231 20.32 6.31 -13.63
C GLY A 231 21.62 6.46 -12.84
N SER A 232 21.58 6.34 -11.52
CA SER A 232 22.77 6.35 -10.65
C SER A 232 22.97 4.98 -10.02
N TYR A 233 24.24 4.58 -9.84
CA TYR A 233 24.59 3.28 -9.28
C TYR A 233 25.02 3.41 -7.82
N TYR A 234 24.57 2.46 -6.99
CA TYR A 234 24.83 2.38 -5.55
C TYR A 234 25.20 0.96 -5.17
N TYR A 235 26.05 0.80 -4.17
CA TYR A 235 26.36 -0.51 -3.63
C TYR A 235 25.86 -0.69 -2.21
N VAL A 236 24.98 -1.66 -1.99
CA VAL A 236 24.36 -1.95 -0.71
C VAL A 236 24.99 -3.18 -0.09
N ARG A 237 25.56 -3.03 1.09
CA ARG A 237 26.22 -4.10 1.87
C ARG A 237 25.20 -5.03 2.52
N THR A 238 25.66 -6.16 3.05
CA THR A 238 24.82 -7.15 3.76
C THR A 238 24.07 -6.59 4.97
N SER A 239 24.56 -5.49 5.56
CA SER A 239 23.89 -4.75 6.65
C SER A 239 22.75 -3.84 6.16
N GLY A 240 22.55 -3.71 4.86
CA GLY A 240 21.68 -2.68 4.27
C GLY A 240 22.34 -1.31 4.15
N GLU A 241 23.59 -1.14 4.63
CA GLU A 241 24.36 0.10 4.51
C GLU A 241 24.80 0.33 3.05
N VAL A 242 24.59 1.55 2.56
CA VAL A 242 25.05 1.98 1.25
C VAL A 242 26.48 2.49 1.37
N VAL A 243 27.37 1.98 0.54
CA VAL A 243 28.77 2.46 0.49
C VAL A 243 28.80 3.91 0.03
N HIS A 244 29.49 4.78 0.76
CA HIS A 244 29.63 6.20 0.44
C HIS A 244 31.02 6.74 0.83
N GLY A 245 31.42 7.83 0.24
CA GLY A 245 32.65 8.62 0.58
C GLY A 245 33.95 7.84 0.41
N ARG A 246 34.01 6.73 -0.30
CA ARG A 246 35.22 5.89 -0.39
C ARG A 246 35.29 5.02 -1.63
N ASN A 247 36.47 4.45 -1.87
CA ASN A 247 36.65 3.33 -2.78
C ASN A 247 36.20 2.04 -2.09
N TYR A 248 35.48 1.19 -2.82
CA TYR A 248 34.98 -0.08 -2.31
C TYR A 248 35.03 -1.17 -3.38
N TRP A 249 35.53 -2.35 -3.02
CA TRP A 249 35.51 -3.52 -3.89
C TRP A 249 34.11 -4.16 -3.84
N ILE A 250 33.44 -4.24 -4.99
CA ILE A 250 32.13 -4.85 -5.10
C ILE A 250 32.22 -6.27 -5.65
N THR A 251 31.40 -7.18 -5.12
CA THR A 251 31.34 -8.59 -5.50
C THR A 251 29.94 -9.00 -5.99
N LYS A 252 28.88 -8.47 -5.36
CA LYS A 252 27.50 -8.72 -5.81
C LYS A 252 27.08 -7.62 -6.79
N THR A 253 27.40 -7.81 -8.05
CA THR A 253 27.20 -6.79 -9.10
C THR A 253 25.82 -6.84 -9.76
N ASN A 254 25.04 -7.91 -9.51
CA ASN A 254 23.73 -8.14 -10.11
C ASN A 254 23.73 -8.08 -11.66
N GLY A 255 24.89 -8.32 -12.26
CA GLY A 255 25.08 -8.25 -13.72
C GLY A 255 25.15 -6.84 -14.30
N LEU A 256 25.15 -5.80 -13.45
CA LEU A 256 25.18 -4.42 -13.89
C LEU A 256 26.59 -3.97 -14.30
N MET A 257 27.63 -4.46 -13.60
CA MET A 257 29.04 -4.10 -13.84
C MET A 257 29.97 -5.26 -13.46
N GLY A 258 31.28 -5.15 -13.76
CA GLY A 258 32.28 -6.11 -13.34
C GLY A 258 32.63 -6.02 -11.85
N GLU A 259 33.13 -7.12 -11.27
CA GLU A 259 33.64 -7.16 -9.90
C GLU A 259 34.98 -6.43 -9.82
N ARG A 260 35.02 -5.26 -9.19
CA ARG A 260 36.24 -4.47 -8.94
C ARG A 260 36.02 -3.39 -7.90
N SER A 261 37.05 -2.59 -7.64
CA SER A 261 36.93 -1.40 -6.82
C SER A 261 36.36 -0.22 -7.60
N TYR A 262 35.31 0.38 -7.04
CA TYR A 262 34.70 1.61 -7.54
C TYR A 262 34.74 2.70 -6.49
N GLN A 263 34.71 3.93 -6.93
CA GLN A 263 34.68 5.11 -6.06
C GLN A 263 33.20 5.52 -5.86
N PHE A 264 32.84 5.82 -4.61
CA PHE A 264 31.49 6.28 -4.24
C PHE A 264 31.61 7.66 -3.60
N ALA A 265 30.71 8.57 -4.01
CA ALA A 265 30.59 9.92 -3.44
C ALA A 265 29.95 9.87 -2.04
N GLU A 266 29.92 11.00 -1.34
CA GLU A 266 29.30 11.11 -0.01
C GLU A 266 27.79 10.80 -0.02
N ASP A 267 27.09 11.05 -1.12
CA ASP A 267 25.68 10.71 -1.31
C ASP A 267 25.45 9.22 -1.70
N GLY A 268 26.52 8.42 -1.74
CA GLY A 268 26.50 7.00 -2.10
C GLY A 268 26.49 6.71 -3.58
N LYS A 269 26.43 7.72 -4.45
CA LYS A 269 26.49 7.49 -5.90
C LYS A 269 27.87 7.04 -6.33
N MET A 270 27.90 6.05 -7.22
CA MET A 270 29.14 5.66 -7.88
C MET A 270 29.66 6.82 -8.75
N ILE A 271 30.92 7.21 -8.54
CA ILE A 271 31.58 8.24 -9.32
C ILE A 271 32.05 7.59 -10.63
N ASN A 272 31.76 8.25 -11.75
CA ASN A 272 32.10 7.78 -13.10
C ASN A 272 31.81 6.29 -13.29
N PRO A 273 30.54 5.85 -13.19
CA PRO A 273 30.19 4.53 -13.66
C PRO A 273 30.59 4.47 -15.12
N GLU A 274 31.50 3.55 -15.45
CA GLU A 274 31.94 3.44 -16.85
C GLU A 274 30.68 3.13 -17.67
N ILE A 275 30.36 4.01 -18.62
CA ILE A 275 29.32 3.79 -19.60
C ILE A 275 29.70 2.48 -20.30
N LYS A 276 28.75 1.54 -20.41
CA LYS A 276 28.92 0.26 -21.11
C LYS A 276 29.44 0.52 -22.53
N ASP A 277 30.77 0.49 -22.69
CA ASP A 277 31.39 0.49 -24.01
C ASP A 277 31.50 -0.97 -24.47
N THR A 278 30.42 -1.50 -25.03
CA THR A 278 30.36 -2.87 -25.53
C THR A 278 31.29 -3.12 -26.73
N SER A 279 31.93 -2.09 -27.25
CA SER A 279 32.93 -2.24 -28.33
C SER A 279 34.15 -3.07 -27.92
N LYS A 280 34.38 -3.23 -26.61
CA LYS A 280 35.48 -4.06 -26.06
C LYS A 280 34.98 -5.41 -25.44
N ASP A 281 33.77 -5.84 -25.72
CA ASP A 281 33.30 -7.11 -25.16
C ASP A 281 34.05 -8.33 -25.74
N GLY A 282 34.23 -9.34 -24.87
CA GLY A 282 35.00 -10.55 -25.21
C GLY A 282 36.47 -10.47 -24.78
N ILE A 283 37.32 -11.25 -25.45
CA ILE A 283 38.77 -11.27 -25.16
C ILE A 283 39.46 -10.24 -26.03
N VAL A 284 40.13 -9.29 -25.39
CA VAL A 284 40.81 -8.16 -26.02
C VAL A 284 42.31 -8.19 -25.64
N GLN A 285 43.17 -8.01 -26.61
CA GLN A 285 44.62 -7.90 -26.37
C GLN A 285 44.99 -6.44 -26.07
N GLU A 286 45.66 -6.23 -24.95
CA GLU A 286 46.17 -4.92 -24.52
C GLU A 286 47.58 -5.08 -23.93
N ASP A 287 48.52 -4.29 -24.42
CA ASP A 287 49.93 -4.25 -23.93
C ASP A 287 50.61 -5.63 -23.77
N GLY A 288 50.29 -6.55 -24.70
CA GLY A 288 50.87 -7.91 -24.72
C GLY A 288 50.18 -8.91 -23.83
N SER A 289 49.14 -8.52 -23.09
CA SER A 289 48.28 -9.41 -22.29
C SER A 289 46.89 -9.53 -22.90
N LEU A 290 46.17 -10.61 -22.55
CA LEU A 290 44.78 -10.80 -22.93
C LEU A 290 43.89 -10.48 -21.76
N TYR A 291 42.82 -9.73 -21.99
CA TYR A 291 41.84 -9.39 -20.97
C TYR A 291 40.41 -9.76 -21.44
N TYR A 292 39.62 -10.27 -20.51
CA TYR A 292 38.21 -10.53 -20.78
C TYR A 292 37.38 -9.33 -20.37
N TYR A 293 36.60 -8.81 -21.32
CA TYR A 293 35.66 -7.70 -21.13
C TYR A 293 34.24 -8.19 -21.25
N ARG A 294 33.40 -7.66 -20.39
CA ARG A 294 31.96 -7.81 -20.45
C ARG A 294 31.32 -6.46 -20.15
N ASP A 295 30.43 -6.01 -21.01
CA ASP A 295 29.84 -4.68 -20.94
C ASP A 295 30.91 -3.56 -20.92
N GLY A 296 32.01 -3.72 -21.69
CA GLY A 296 33.10 -2.78 -21.79
C GLY A 296 34.06 -2.74 -20.60
N VAL A 297 33.90 -3.62 -19.61
CA VAL A 297 34.66 -3.63 -18.35
C VAL A 297 35.44 -4.95 -18.23
N ARG A 298 36.71 -4.89 -17.76
CA ARG A 298 37.46 -6.10 -17.42
C ARG A 298 36.72 -6.89 -16.37
N TYR A 299 36.41 -8.16 -16.69
CA TYR A 299 35.50 -8.98 -15.90
C TYR A 299 36.19 -10.26 -15.40
N TYR A 300 36.12 -10.51 -14.08
CA TYR A 300 36.55 -11.78 -13.51
C TYR A 300 35.49 -12.86 -13.73
N ALA A 301 35.81 -13.87 -14.50
CA ALA A 301 34.86 -14.92 -14.84
C ALA A 301 35.24 -16.32 -14.32
N GLY A 302 36.51 -16.60 -14.02
CA GLY A 302 36.99 -17.97 -13.84
C GLY A 302 37.04 -18.71 -15.19
N LEU A 303 36.66 -19.97 -15.22
CA LEU A 303 36.60 -20.74 -16.47
C LEU A 303 35.31 -20.38 -17.24
N ILE A 304 35.48 -19.99 -18.50
CA ILE A 304 34.41 -19.65 -19.44
C ILE A 304 34.55 -20.41 -20.74
N GLU A 305 33.43 -20.54 -21.45
CA GLU A 305 33.39 -21.08 -22.81
C GLU A 305 32.95 -19.95 -23.76
N ILE A 306 33.73 -19.75 -24.83
CA ILE A 306 33.43 -18.82 -25.91
C ILE A 306 33.65 -19.55 -27.22
N ASP A 307 32.63 -19.65 -28.07
CA ASP A 307 32.66 -20.29 -29.39
C ASP A 307 33.29 -21.70 -29.36
N GLY A 308 32.93 -22.49 -28.33
CA GLY A 308 33.40 -23.88 -28.17
C GLY A 308 34.85 -24.00 -27.66
N SER A 309 35.49 -22.90 -27.26
CA SER A 309 36.85 -22.88 -26.67
C SER A 309 36.77 -22.44 -25.20
N TYR A 310 37.62 -23.05 -24.34
CA TYR A 310 37.64 -22.71 -22.91
C TYR A 310 38.79 -21.76 -22.62
N TYR A 311 38.48 -20.76 -21.74
CA TYR A 311 39.43 -19.75 -21.30
C TYR A 311 39.32 -19.57 -19.77
N TYR A 312 40.44 -19.27 -19.12
CA TYR A 312 40.41 -18.97 -17.68
C TYR A 312 40.73 -17.51 -17.41
N VAL A 313 39.82 -16.80 -16.75
CA VAL A 313 39.96 -15.37 -16.45
C VAL A 313 40.25 -15.18 -14.96
N ARG A 314 41.40 -14.53 -14.67
CA ARG A 314 41.85 -14.20 -13.32
C ARG A 314 40.99 -13.08 -12.69
N THR A 315 41.19 -12.87 -11.39
CA THR A 315 40.53 -11.77 -10.64
C THR A 315 40.86 -10.37 -11.17
N SER A 316 41.96 -10.20 -11.87
CA SER A 316 42.36 -8.95 -12.57
C SER A 316 41.57 -8.72 -13.88
N GLY A 317 40.79 -9.69 -14.34
CA GLY A 317 40.20 -9.71 -15.69
C GLY A 317 41.18 -10.21 -16.77
N GLU A 318 42.41 -10.56 -16.40
CA GLU A 318 43.43 -11.10 -17.32
C GLU A 318 43.12 -12.55 -17.67
N VAL A 319 43.19 -12.88 -18.94
CA VAL A 319 43.05 -14.25 -19.45
C VAL A 319 44.38 -14.98 -19.36
N VAL A 320 44.40 -16.15 -18.76
CA VAL A 320 45.59 -17.00 -18.70
C VAL A 320 45.97 -17.47 -20.11
N HIS A 321 47.21 -17.24 -20.49
CA HIS A 321 47.73 -17.66 -21.82
C HIS A 321 49.20 -18.10 -21.76
N GLY A 322 49.64 -18.88 -22.73
CA GLY A 322 51.02 -19.26 -22.91
C GLY A 322 51.62 -20.13 -21.78
N CYS A 323 50.82 -20.73 -20.90
CA CYS A 323 51.33 -21.46 -19.74
C CYS A 323 50.39 -22.56 -19.22
N ASN A 324 50.93 -23.37 -18.31
CA ASN A 324 50.13 -24.24 -17.46
C ASN A 324 49.62 -23.47 -16.27
N TYR A 325 48.33 -23.60 -15.95
CA TYR A 325 47.73 -22.87 -14.85
C TYR A 325 46.73 -23.78 -14.10
N TRP A 326 46.80 -23.71 -12.74
CA TRP A 326 45.82 -24.41 -11.88
C TRP A 326 44.56 -23.59 -11.77
N ILE A 327 43.44 -24.12 -12.22
CA ILE A 327 42.14 -23.43 -12.12
C ILE A 327 41.36 -23.88 -10.91
N THR A 328 40.69 -22.91 -10.23
CA THR A 328 39.86 -23.14 -9.04
C THR A 328 38.40 -22.73 -9.26
N LYS A 329 38.13 -21.62 -9.94
CA LYS A 329 36.77 -21.22 -10.29
C LYS A 329 36.37 -21.81 -11.63
N THR A 330 35.86 -23.03 -11.61
CA THR A 330 35.56 -23.79 -12.84
C THR A 330 34.18 -23.58 -13.42
N ASN A 331 33.29 -22.90 -12.67
CA ASN A 331 31.89 -22.65 -13.03
C ASN A 331 31.11 -23.91 -13.43
N GLY A 332 31.57 -25.09 -12.97
CA GLY A 332 30.99 -26.39 -13.29
C GLY A 332 31.31 -26.93 -14.68
N LEU A 333 32.16 -26.23 -15.44
CA LEU A 333 32.52 -26.64 -16.82
C LEU A 333 33.54 -27.74 -16.85
N MET A 334 34.52 -27.73 -15.95
CA MET A 334 35.63 -28.70 -15.88
C MET A 334 36.03 -28.96 -14.42
N PRO A 335 36.73 -30.10 -14.13
CA PRO A 335 37.31 -30.32 -12.80
C PRO A 335 38.41 -29.32 -12.44
N GLU A 336 38.60 -29.05 -11.14
CA GLU A 336 39.74 -28.28 -10.64
C GLU A 336 41.04 -29.04 -10.83
N LYS A 337 41.89 -28.60 -11.73
CA LYS A 337 43.24 -29.13 -11.96
C LYS A 337 44.09 -28.16 -12.79
N SER A 338 45.32 -28.55 -13.10
CA SER A 338 46.17 -27.80 -14.01
C SER A 338 45.81 -28.10 -15.46
N TYR A 339 45.69 -27.01 -16.23
CA TYR A 339 45.43 -27.07 -17.67
C TYR A 339 46.47 -26.23 -18.42
N THR A 340 46.77 -26.62 -19.67
CA THR A 340 47.63 -25.83 -20.57
C THR A 340 46.75 -24.85 -21.35
N PHE A 341 47.24 -23.61 -21.46
CA PHE A 341 46.61 -22.55 -22.27
C PHE A 341 47.61 -22.08 -23.34
N ASP A 342 47.14 -22.00 -24.58
CA ASP A 342 47.94 -21.51 -25.71
C ASP A 342 48.17 -19.97 -25.61
N ASP A 343 48.96 -19.42 -26.54
CA ASP A 343 49.26 -17.95 -26.55
C ASP A 343 48.05 -17.09 -26.79
N ASN A 344 46.94 -17.65 -27.30
CA ASN A 344 45.67 -16.95 -27.47
C ASN A 344 44.72 -17.18 -26.27
N GLY A 345 45.20 -17.83 -25.21
CA GLY A 345 44.44 -18.11 -23.98
C GLY A 345 43.44 -19.29 -24.12
N ARG A 346 43.48 -20.04 -25.20
CA ARG A 346 42.62 -21.20 -25.36
C ARG A 346 43.17 -22.39 -24.58
N MET A 347 42.29 -23.01 -23.79
CA MET A 347 42.67 -24.23 -23.08
C MET A 347 42.84 -25.41 -24.08
N THR A 348 44.00 -26.05 -24.03
CA THR A 348 44.25 -27.27 -24.78
C THR A 348 43.68 -28.43 -23.95
N VAL A 349 42.70 -29.15 -24.54
CA VAL A 349 42.12 -30.34 -23.93
C VAL A 349 42.83 -31.52 -24.57
N ASP A 350 43.68 -32.24 -23.80
CA ASP A 350 44.27 -33.52 -24.20
C ASP A 350 43.27 -34.66 -24.08
#